data_4a45cc783c9645e5662101206e46ec6c
#
_entry.id   4a45cc783c9645e5662101206e46ec6c
#
_cell.length_a   1.000
_cell.length_b   1.000
_cell.length_c   1.000
_cell.angle_alpha   90.00
_cell.angle_beta   90.00
_cell.angle_gamma   90.00
#
_symmetry.space_group_name_H-M   'P 1'
#
loop_
_entity.id
_entity.type
_entity.pdbx_description
1 polymer ?
#
loop_
_entity_poly.entity_id
_entity_poly.type
_entity_poly.pdbx_seq_one_letter_code
_entity_poly.pdbx_strand_id
1 'polypeptide(L)'
;MKKILCNKRYSGFVWHLIFALPFVGLSLLFLQFTQGVTWFLISSVLRIVFGVGILIAAGRLFELAPTDIISNKNLRSALIAGAGFLLFFLYFIVQVVSGFGQLTGLTIGIFLTKVLLQQLTTGFYEELNYRFLLLEGLKYTANTTRYKLIYVFASTVLFGLVHCIPSWDTYTFLTTGAIGFAFAVIYVKSGNIVLPMVLHFVYDFLIKMVAFVQWRPNPVYYGLCDCSDIAYVVMFMISLVFLIYTPRRAKNKTK
;
A
#
# COMPACT_ATOMS: atom_id res chain seq x y z
N MET A 1 -24.32 16.98 9.88
CA MET A 1 -22.89 16.66 9.76
C MET A 1 -22.33 15.90 10.98
N LYS A 2 -22.40 16.42 12.20
CA LYS A 2 -21.92 15.73 13.42
C LYS A 2 -22.43 14.27 13.57
N LYS A 3 -23.70 13.98 13.25
CA LYS A 3 -24.28 12.62 13.32
C LYS A 3 -23.68 11.62 12.32
N ILE A 4 -23.27 12.06 11.13
CA ILE A 4 -22.68 11.19 10.09
C ILE A 4 -21.20 10.94 10.41
N LEU A 5 -20.47 11.97 10.80
CA LEU A 5 -19.05 11.91 11.16
C LEU A 5 -18.78 11.10 12.43
N CYS A 6 -19.79 11.02 13.33
CA CYS A 6 -19.74 10.24 14.57
C CYS A 6 -20.53 8.94 14.49
N ASN A 7 -21.09 8.58 13.33
CA ASN A 7 -21.72 7.28 13.16
C ASN A 7 -20.62 6.22 13.06
N LYS A 8 -20.39 5.55 14.17
CA LYS A 8 -19.32 4.55 14.36
C LYS A 8 -19.27 3.47 13.25
N ARG A 9 -20.37 3.25 12.53
CA ARG A 9 -20.48 2.19 11.51
C ARG A 9 -19.78 2.52 10.19
N TYR A 10 -19.68 3.81 9.81
CA TYR A 10 -19.13 4.23 8.52
C TYR A 10 -18.02 5.28 8.65
N SER A 11 -17.62 5.61 9.88
CA SER A 11 -16.70 6.71 10.13
C SER A 11 -15.35 6.54 9.41
N GLY A 12 -14.77 5.34 9.41
CA GLY A 12 -13.50 5.10 8.72
C GLY A 12 -13.58 5.26 7.21
N PHE A 13 -14.68 4.83 6.60
CA PHE A 13 -14.91 5.03 5.16
C PHE A 13 -15.09 6.52 4.84
N VAL A 14 -15.88 7.25 5.65
CA VAL A 14 -16.06 8.69 5.47
C VAL A 14 -14.74 9.44 5.65
N TRP A 15 -13.98 9.11 6.68
CA TRP A 15 -12.67 9.74 6.92
C TRP A 15 -11.65 9.38 5.83
N HIS A 16 -11.65 8.14 5.35
CA HIS A 16 -10.87 7.75 4.17
C HIS A 16 -11.18 8.65 2.97
N LEU A 17 -12.45 8.88 2.64
CA LEU A 17 -12.85 9.75 1.53
C LEU A 17 -12.47 11.22 1.76
N ILE A 18 -12.61 11.73 3.00
CA ILE A 18 -12.21 13.11 3.35
C ILE A 18 -10.72 13.34 3.10
N PHE A 19 -9.86 12.34 3.26
CA PHE A 19 -8.43 12.45 2.96
C PHE A 19 -8.10 12.07 1.51
N ALA A 20 -8.76 11.08 0.93
CA ALA A 20 -8.47 10.60 -0.42
C ALA A 20 -8.90 11.58 -1.50
N LEU A 21 -10.14 12.11 -1.44
CA LEU A 21 -10.67 12.97 -2.50
C LEU A 21 -9.92 14.30 -2.66
N PRO A 22 -9.65 15.06 -1.58
CA PRO A 22 -8.83 16.28 -1.72
C PRO A 22 -7.39 15.99 -2.14
N PHE A 23 -6.79 14.89 -1.67
CA PHE A 23 -5.46 14.49 -2.11
C PHE A 23 -5.42 14.22 -3.63
N VAL A 24 -6.37 13.44 -4.16
CA VAL A 24 -6.46 13.16 -5.59
C VAL A 24 -6.74 14.46 -6.36
N GLY A 25 -7.69 15.28 -5.92
CA GLY A 25 -8.02 16.54 -6.56
C GLY A 25 -6.84 17.51 -6.64
N LEU A 26 -6.11 17.69 -5.55
CA LEU A 26 -4.89 18.53 -5.52
C LEU A 26 -3.77 17.91 -6.36
N SER A 27 -3.60 16.59 -6.34
CA SER A 27 -2.60 15.91 -7.16
C SER A 27 -2.86 16.13 -8.65
N LEU A 28 -4.10 15.98 -9.10
CA LEU A 28 -4.49 16.24 -10.49
C LEU A 28 -4.33 17.72 -10.86
N LEU A 29 -4.67 18.63 -9.95
CA LEU A 29 -4.51 20.06 -10.17
C LEU A 29 -3.02 20.43 -10.36
N PHE A 30 -2.16 20.02 -9.42
CA PHE A 30 -0.73 20.34 -9.53
C PHE A 30 -0.04 19.67 -10.71
N LEU A 31 -0.48 18.47 -11.11
CA LEU A 31 0.05 17.76 -12.27
C LEU A 31 -0.12 18.56 -13.58
N GLN A 32 -1.13 19.44 -13.66
CA GLN A 32 -1.35 20.29 -14.83
C GLN A 32 -0.29 21.40 -14.97
N PHE A 33 0.33 21.82 -13.86
CA PHE A 33 1.25 22.96 -13.83
C PHE A 33 2.69 22.58 -13.55
N THR A 34 2.96 21.32 -13.16
CA THR A 34 4.29 20.89 -12.73
C THR A 34 4.68 19.56 -13.34
N GLN A 35 5.97 19.41 -13.66
CA GLN A 35 6.53 18.20 -14.27
C GLN A 35 7.88 17.83 -13.65
N GLY A 36 8.33 16.62 -13.90
CA GLY A 36 9.65 16.14 -13.51
C GLY A 36 9.91 16.24 -12.00
N VAL A 37 11.09 16.68 -11.62
CA VAL A 37 11.53 16.76 -10.22
C VAL A 37 10.60 17.63 -9.37
N THR A 38 10.11 18.74 -9.91
CA THR A 38 9.17 19.63 -9.19
C THR A 38 7.88 18.90 -8.82
N TRP A 39 7.31 18.15 -9.78
CA TRP A 39 6.13 17.32 -9.49
C TRP A 39 6.41 16.27 -8.42
N PHE A 40 7.56 15.59 -8.48
CA PHE A 40 7.90 14.55 -7.49
C PHE A 40 8.02 15.12 -6.07
N LEU A 41 8.60 16.32 -5.93
CA LEU A 41 8.69 17.02 -4.65
C LEU A 41 7.31 17.45 -4.14
N ILE A 42 6.48 18.10 -4.97
CA ILE A 42 5.14 18.54 -4.58
C ILE A 42 4.28 17.35 -4.16
N SER A 43 4.29 16.26 -4.94
CA SER A 43 3.51 15.08 -4.62
C SER A 43 3.97 14.41 -3.31
N SER A 44 5.27 14.45 -3.02
CA SER A 44 5.82 13.96 -1.76
C SER A 44 5.38 14.83 -0.57
N VAL A 45 5.43 16.16 -0.72
CA VAL A 45 4.95 17.09 0.32
C VAL A 45 3.46 16.90 0.57
N LEU A 46 2.64 16.76 -0.46
CA LEU A 46 1.21 16.47 -0.31
C LEU A 46 0.99 15.17 0.49
N ARG A 47 1.71 14.10 0.18
CA ARG A 47 1.60 12.82 0.93
C ARG A 47 2.00 12.97 2.39
N ILE A 48 3.05 13.72 2.68
CA ILE A 48 3.46 14.01 4.07
C ILE A 48 2.36 14.79 4.78
N VAL A 49 1.86 15.87 4.19
CA VAL A 49 0.84 16.73 4.80
C VAL A 49 -0.44 15.94 5.08
N PHE A 50 -0.92 15.16 4.10
CA PHE A 50 -2.12 14.35 4.28
C PHE A 50 -1.89 13.19 5.25
N GLY A 51 -0.73 12.53 5.22
CA GLY A 51 -0.38 11.46 6.17
C GLY A 51 -0.29 11.96 7.61
N VAL A 52 0.36 13.10 7.84
CA VAL A 52 0.39 13.76 9.16
C VAL A 52 -1.02 14.21 9.58
N GLY A 53 -1.80 14.74 8.64
CA GLY A 53 -3.21 15.08 8.86
C GLY A 53 -4.04 13.88 9.34
N ILE A 54 -3.81 12.69 8.76
CA ILE A 54 -4.44 11.43 9.20
C ILE A 54 -4.04 11.10 10.64
N LEU A 55 -2.77 11.21 11.00
CA LEU A 55 -2.31 10.93 12.36
C LEU A 55 -2.93 11.89 13.39
N ILE A 56 -3.03 13.18 13.06
CA ILE A 56 -3.68 14.18 13.91
C ILE A 56 -5.18 13.89 14.05
N ALA A 57 -5.87 13.60 12.95
CA ALA A 57 -7.28 13.24 12.96
C ALA A 57 -7.53 11.98 13.78
N ALA A 58 -6.70 10.96 13.62
CA ALA A 58 -6.80 9.72 14.37
C ALA A 58 -6.59 9.92 15.87
N GLY A 59 -5.64 10.76 16.26
CA GLY A 59 -5.45 11.14 17.67
C GLY A 59 -6.70 11.77 18.29
N ARG A 60 -7.40 12.61 17.53
CA ARG A 60 -8.62 13.29 17.99
C ARG A 60 -9.88 12.41 17.93
N LEU A 61 -9.96 11.49 16.97
CA LEU A 61 -11.17 10.70 16.72
C LEU A 61 -11.17 9.36 17.46
N PHE A 62 -9.99 8.74 17.54
CA PHE A 62 -9.83 7.39 18.10
C PHE A 62 -9.01 7.38 19.39
N GLU A 63 -8.57 8.57 19.85
CA GLU A 63 -7.75 8.71 21.07
C GLU A 63 -6.45 7.89 21.01
N LEU A 64 -5.88 7.74 19.82
CA LEU A 64 -4.66 6.96 19.57
C LEU A 64 -3.46 7.89 19.42
N ALA A 65 -2.39 7.65 20.18
CA ALA A 65 -1.12 8.34 19.94
C ALA A 65 -0.51 7.92 18.58
N PRO A 66 0.21 8.80 17.87
CA PRO A 66 0.90 8.44 16.65
C PRO A 66 1.81 7.21 16.79
N THR A 67 2.43 7.02 17.96
CA THR A 67 3.25 5.86 18.31
C THR A 67 2.46 4.56 18.43
N ASP A 68 1.17 4.63 18.74
CA ASP A 68 0.27 3.46 18.77
C ASP A 68 -0.14 3.04 17.37
N ILE A 69 -0.26 4.00 16.46
CA ILE A 69 -0.62 3.79 15.06
C ILE A 69 0.60 3.27 14.29
N ILE A 70 1.70 4.04 14.30
CA ILE A 70 2.97 3.66 13.66
C ILE A 70 3.72 2.74 14.63
N SER A 71 3.22 1.53 14.78
CA SER A 71 3.80 0.55 15.69
C SER A 71 4.18 -0.74 14.97
N ASN A 72 5.33 -1.29 15.38
CA ASN A 72 5.84 -2.55 14.85
C ASN A 72 5.31 -3.76 15.65
N LYS A 73 4.02 -3.72 16.03
CA LYS A 73 3.37 -4.80 16.79
C LYS A 73 3.30 -6.09 15.95
N ASN A 74 3.41 -7.23 16.62
CA ASN A 74 3.24 -8.55 16.00
C ASN A 74 4.05 -8.75 14.70
N LEU A 75 5.28 -8.26 14.65
CA LEU A 75 6.14 -8.31 13.46
C LEU A 75 6.23 -9.72 12.87
N ARG A 76 6.37 -10.77 13.69
CA ARG A 76 6.41 -12.16 13.21
C ARG A 76 5.15 -12.54 12.43
N SER A 77 3.97 -12.18 12.93
CA SER A 77 2.70 -12.44 12.23
C SER A 77 2.58 -11.64 10.95
N ALA A 78 3.06 -10.40 10.96
CA ALA A 78 3.10 -9.53 9.79
C ALA A 78 4.03 -10.10 8.70
N LEU A 79 5.24 -10.51 9.06
CA LEU A 79 6.22 -11.12 8.12
C LEU A 79 5.67 -12.41 7.49
N ILE A 80 5.03 -13.27 8.29
CA ILE A 80 4.41 -14.49 7.77
C ILE A 80 3.30 -14.13 6.77
N ALA A 81 2.43 -13.17 7.11
CA ALA A 81 1.37 -12.73 6.21
C ALA A 81 1.90 -12.03 4.94
N GLY A 82 3.08 -11.39 5.05
CA GLY A 82 3.79 -10.74 3.93
C GLY A 82 4.67 -11.66 3.09
N ALA A 83 4.74 -12.96 3.40
CA ALA A 83 5.66 -13.89 2.72
C ALA A 83 5.45 -13.95 1.19
N GLY A 84 4.23 -13.66 0.71
CA GLY A 84 3.93 -13.59 -0.72
C GLY A 84 4.75 -12.56 -1.48
N PHE A 85 5.22 -11.50 -0.81
CA PHE A 85 6.09 -10.49 -1.44
C PHE A 85 7.51 -10.98 -1.72
N LEU A 86 7.98 -12.05 -1.09
CA LEU A 86 9.36 -12.53 -1.27
C LEU A 86 9.64 -12.95 -2.73
N LEU A 87 8.73 -13.71 -3.34
CA LEU A 87 8.85 -14.11 -4.75
C LEU A 87 8.78 -12.89 -5.67
N PHE A 88 7.87 -11.97 -5.35
CA PHE A 88 7.69 -10.75 -6.10
C PHE A 88 8.96 -9.89 -6.08
N PHE A 89 9.55 -9.67 -4.89
CA PHE A 89 10.78 -8.90 -4.76
C PHE A 89 11.97 -9.59 -5.42
N LEU A 90 12.10 -10.90 -5.28
CA LEU A 90 13.17 -11.63 -5.94
C LEU A 90 13.12 -11.43 -7.46
N TYR A 91 11.94 -11.51 -8.04
CA TYR A 91 11.73 -11.26 -9.47
C TYR A 91 12.23 -9.86 -9.88
N PHE A 92 11.79 -8.79 -9.20
CA PHE A 92 12.19 -7.43 -9.54
C PHE A 92 13.66 -7.12 -9.21
N ILE A 93 14.20 -7.68 -8.14
CA ILE A 93 15.63 -7.56 -7.81
C ILE A 93 16.48 -8.16 -8.92
N VAL A 94 16.13 -9.35 -9.42
CA VAL A 94 16.85 -9.97 -10.55
C VAL A 94 16.79 -9.07 -11.78
N GLN A 95 15.65 -8.46 -12.09
CA GLN A 95 15.54 -7.52 -13.19
C GLN A 95 16.45 -6.31 -13.00
N VAL A 96 16.38 -5.63 -11.85
CA VAL A 96 17.20 -4.46 -11.58
C VAL A 96 18.69 -4.79 -11.63
N VAL A 97 19.11 -5.87 -10.99
CA VAL A 97 20.54 -6.27 -10.95
C VAL A 97 21.07 -6.65 -12.32
N SER A 98 20.30 -7.42 -13.09
CA SER A 98 20.73 -7.83 -14.45
C SER A 98 20.80 -6.65 -15.43
N GLY A 99 20.04 -5.59 -15.20
CA GLY A 99 20.02 -4.39 -16.03
C GLY A 99 20.80 -3.20 -15.45
N PHE A 100 21.46 -3.35 -14.29
CA PHE A 100 22.06 -2.22 -13.56
C PHE A 100 23.09 -1.43 -14.36
N GLY A 101 23.92 -2.10 -15.17
CA GLY A 101 24.89 -1.44 -16.04
C GLY A 101 24.29 -0.71 -17.27
N GLN A 102 22.96 -0.75 -17.44
CA GLN A 102 22.22 -0.20 -18.57
C GLN A 102 21.12 0.78 -18.13
N LEU A 103 21.31 1.44 -16.99
CA LEU A 103 20.38 2.47 -16.51
C LEU A 103 20.43 3.69 -17.43
N THR A 104 19.28 4.10 -17.95
CA THR A 104 19.16 5.27 -18.82
C THR A 104 18.19 6.28 -18.27
N GLY A 105 18.53 7.56 -18.39
CA GLY A 105 17.68 8.67 -17.94
C GLY A 105 17.58 8.84 -16.42
N LEU A 106 18.28 8.02 -15.64
CA LEU A 106 18.30 8.11 -14.17
C LEU A 106 19.35 9.12 -13.71
N THR A 107 18.93 10.38 -13.52
CA THR A 107 19.76 11.39 -12.85
C THR A 107 19.68 11.26 -11.35
N ILE A 108 20.67 11.83 -10.61
CA ILE A 108 20.65 11.84 -9.15
C ILE A 108 19.41 12.55 -8.60
N GLY A 109 18.95 13.62 -9.23
CA GLY A 109 17.73 14.34 -8.85
C GLY A 109 16.48 13.48 -9.01
N ILE A 110 16.35 12.73 -10.12
CA ILE A 110 15.24 11.80 -10.35
C ILE A 110 15.32 10.64 -9.35
N PHE A 111 16.51 10.09 -9.10
CA PHE A 111 16.66 9.00 -8.13
C PHE A 111 16.20 9.43 -6.74
N LEU A 112 16.70 10.55 -6.23
CA LEU A 112 16.36 11.02 -4.89
C LEU A 112 14.89 11.42 -4.76
N THR A 113 14.31 12.05 -5.77
CA THR A 113 12.94 12.58 -5.68
C THR A 113 11.87 11.57 -6.10
N LYS A 114 12.00 10.94 -7.28
CA LYS A 114 11.00 10.01 -7.82
C LYS A 114 11.11 8.60 -7.24
N VAL A 115 12.36 8.11 -7.10
CA VAL A 115 12.58 6.70 -6.73
C VAL A 115 12.62 6.51 -5.21
N LEU A 116 13.23 7.45 -4.47
CA LEU A 116 13.31 7.34 -3.01
C LEU A 116 12.20 8.12 -2.31
N LEU A 117 12.22 9.45 -2.38
CA LEU A 117 11.35 10.30 -1.56
C LEU A 117 9.86 10.08 -1.88
N GLN A 118 9.52 10.08 -3.17
CA GLN A 118 8.13 9.92 -3.59
C GLN A 118 7.59 8.55 -3.16
N GLN A 119 8.35 7.46 -3.33
CA GLN A 119 7.87 6.14 -2.98
C GLN A 119 7.81 5.92 -1.46
N LEU A 120 8.75 6.47 -0.69
CA LEU A 120 8.70 6.44 0.76
C LEU A 120 7.43 7.14 1.29
N THR A 121 7.13 8.32 0.73
CA THR A 121 5.94 9.08 1.13
C THR A 121 4.64 8.46 0.61
N THR A 122 4.67 7.73 -0.52
CA THR A 122 3.55 6.95 -1.03
C THR A 122 3.16 5.86 -0.04
N GLY A 123 4.11 4.99 0.34
CA GLY A 123 3.84 3.94 1.33
C GLY A 123 3.35 4.51 2.66
N PHE A 124 3.90 5.63 3.12
CA PHE A 124 3.43 6.28 4.34
C PHE A 124 1.98 6.74 4.26
N TYR A 125 1.62 7.56 3.26
CA TYR A 125 0.28 8.12 3.14
C TYR A 125 -0.77 7.06 2.79
N GLU A 126 -0.47 6.22 1.80
CA GLU A 126 -1.46 5.27 1.30
C GLU A 126 -1.78 4.18 2.31
N GLU A 127 -0.80 3.67 3.04
CA GLU A 127 -1.07 2.69 4.07
C GLU A 127 -1.84 3.29 5.25
N LEU A 128 -1.57 4.54 5.66
CA LEU A 128 -2.39 5.23 6.65
C LEU A 128 -3.83 5.42 6.19
N ASN A 129 -4.04 5.77 4.92
CA ASN A 129 -5.37 6.06 4.40
C ASN A 129 -6.17 4.78 4.09
N TYR A 130 -5.59 3.85 3.33
CA TYR A 130 -6.29 2.66 2.84
C TYR A 130 -6.30 1.49 3.83
N ARG A 131 -5.38 1.45 4.80
CA ARG A 131 -5.33 0.36 5.80
C ARG A 131 -5.77 0.85 7.17
N PHE A 132 -5.09 1.85 7.72
CA PHE A 132 -5.39 2.29 9.08
C PHE A 132 -6.76 2.98 9.18
N LEU A 133 -7.03 4.07 8.47
CA LEU A 133 -8.29 4.80 8.58
C LEU A 133 -9.50 3.93 8.24
N LEU A 134 -9.41 3.18 7.15
CA LEU A 134 -10.52 2.35 6.69
C LEU A 134 -10.86 1.26 7.70
N LEU A 135 -9.88 0.60 8.31
CA LEU A 135 -10.09 -0.46 9.31
C LEU A 135 -10.54 0.09 10.66
N GLU A 136 -9.89 1.15 11.16
CA GLU A 136 -10.20 1.69 12.49
C GLU A 136 -11.64 2.23 12.57
N GLY A 137 -12.11 2.84 11.49
CA GLY A 137 -13.52 3.22 11.40
C GLY A 137 -14.50 2.05 11.48
N LEU A 138 -14.08 0.86 11.04
CA LEU A 138 -14.89 -0.36 11.13
C LEU A 138 -14.79 -1.07 12.48
N LYS A 139 -13.67 -0.93 13.20
CA LYS A 139 -13.47 -1.54 14.53
C LYS A 139 -14.51 -1.11 15.56
N TYR A 140 -14.97 0.12 15.50
CA TYR A 140 -16.00 0.63 16.42
C TYR A 140 -17.36 -0.05 16.24
N THR A 141 -17.59 -0.80 15.18
CA THR A 141 -18.90 -1.36 14.87
C THR A 141 -19.10 -2.82 15.21
N ALA A 142 -18.08 -3.61 15.20
CA ALA A 142 -17.97 -4.96 15.78
C ALA A 142 -16.70 -5.63 15.22
N ASN A 143 -15.82 -6.10 16.08
CA ASN A 143 -14.61 -6.85 15.68
C ASN A 143 -14.97 -8.28 15.21
N THR A 144 -15.92 -8.38 14.26
CA THR A 144 -16.38 -9.65 13.72
C THR A 144 -15.62 -9.99 12.45
N THR A 145 -15.53 -11.29 12.15
CA THR A 145 -14.93 -11.79 10.90
C THR A 145 -15.55 -11.13 9.66
N ARG A 146 -16.88 -10.92 9.68
CA ARG A 146 -17.60 -10.27 8.57
C ARG A 146 -17.05 -8.85 8.27
N TYR A 147 -16.81 -8.03 9.28
CA TYR A 147 -16.29 -6.67 9.08
C TYR A 147 -14.85 -6.69 8.58
N LYS A 148 -14.03 -7.61 9.05
CA LYS A 148 -12.66 -7.78 8.53
C LYS A 148 -12.65 -8.14 7.05
N LEU A 149 -13.56 -9.01 6.61
CA LEU A 149 -13.69 -9.36 5.20
C LEU A 149 -14.19 -8.17 4.36
N ILE A 150 -15.21 -7.46 4.84
CA ILE A 150 -15.72 -6.23 4.18
C ILE A 150 -14.59 -5.20 4.04
N TYR A 151 -13.81 -4.99 5.10
CA TYR A 151 -12.67 -4.09 5.07
C TYR A 151 -11.62 -4.51 4.04
N VAL A 152 -11.18 -5.77 4.06
CA VAL A 152 -10.18 -6.28 3.10
C VAL A 152 -10.68 -6.08 1.68
N PHE A 153 -11.94 -6.43 1.41
CA PHE A 153 -12.53 -6.27 0.09
C PHE A 153 -12.65 -4.80 -0.34
N ALA A 154 -13.14 -3.94 0.55
CA ALA A 154 -13.24 -2.51 0.28
C ALA A 154 -11.86 -1.88 0.01
N SER A 155 -10.87 -2.22 0.84
CA SER A 155 -9.48 -1.76 0.66
C SER A 155 -8.91 -2.20 -0.70
N THR A 156 -9.14 -3.45 -1.10
CA THR A 156 -8.72 -4.01 -2.39
C THR A 156 -9.31 -3.23 -3.57
N VAL A 157 -10.64 -3.08 -3.56
CA VAL A 157 -11.37 -2.42 -4.65
C VAL A 157 -11.01 -0.93 -4.74
N LEU A 158 -11.02 -0.22 -3.61
CA LEU A 158 -10.69 1.21 -3.59
C LEU A 158 -9.25 1.47 -4.03
N PHE A 159 -8.31 0.61 -3.62
CA PHE A 159 -6.92 0.74 -4.01
C PHE A 159 -6.72 0.49 -5.51
N GLY A 160 -7.37 -0.52 -6.08
CA GLY A 160 -7.36 -0.74 -7.52
C GLY A 160 -8.01 0.41 -8.30
N LEU A 161 -9.16 0.90 -7.85
CA LEU A 161 -9.90 1.98 -8.51
C LEU A 161 -9.10 3.28 -8.57
N VAL A 162 -8.45 3.69 -7.50
CA VAL A 162 -7.70 4.97 -7.48
C VAL A 162 -6.55 4.97 -8.48
N HIS A 163 -5.96 3.81 -8.75
CA HIS A 163 -4.87 3.68 -9.73
C HIS A 163 -5.37 3.77 -11.19
N CYS A 164 -6.67 3.59 -11.41
CA CYS A 164 -7.31 3.71 -12.73
C CYS A 164 -7.99 5.06 -12.98
N ILE A 165 -7.86 6.04 -12.07
CA ILE A 165 -8.50 7.37 -12.24
C ILE A 165 -8.05 8.10 -13.52
N PRO A 166 -6.76 8.11 -13.92
CA PRO A 166 -6.32 8.80 -15.12
C PRO A 166 -6.89 8.18 -16.40
N SER A 167 -6.93 6.87 -16.46
CA SER A 167 -7.54 6.07 -17.54
C SER A 167 -7.83 4.67 -17.04
N TRP A 168 -8.97 4.10 -17.43
CA TRP A 168 -9.31 2.73 -17.05
C TRP A 168 -8.38 1.73 -17.73
N ASP A 169 -7.74 0.90 -16.91
CA ASP A 169 -6.98 -0.27 -17.35
C ASP A 169 -7.25 -1.44 -16.41
N THR A 170 -7.85 -2.50 -16.97
CA THR A 170 -8.25 -3.69 -16.20
C THR A 170 -7.05 -4.41 -15.59
N TYR A 171 -5.92 -4.45 -16.29
CA TYR A 171 -4.71 -5.07 -15.76
C TYR A 171 -4.18 -4.30 -14.55
N THR A 172 -4.07 -2.99 -14.64
CA THR A 172 -3.70 -2.11 -13.52
C THR A 172 -4.67 -2.28 -12.35
N PHE A 173 -5.99 -2.30 -12.60
CA PHE A 173 -6.98 -2.52 -11.55
C PHE A 173 -6.77 -3.85 -10.81
N LEU A 174 -6.54 -4.95 -11.54
CA LEU A 174 -6.37 -6.28 -10.94
C LEU A 174 -5.05 -6.39 -10.18
N THR A 175 -3.95 -5.93 -10.75
CA THR A 175 -2.62 -6.05 -10.14
C THR A 175 -2.47 -5.16 -8.92
N THR A 176 -2.88 -3.88 -8.99
CA THR A 176 -2.87 -2.98 -7.83
C THR A 176 -3.88 -3.40 -6.77
N GLY A 177 -5.05 -3.92 -7.19
CA GLY A 177 -6.01 -4.52 -6.28
C GLY A 177 -5.43 -5.73 -5.53
N ALA A 178 -4.72 -6.63 -6.21
CA ALA A 178 -4.06 -7.78 -5.58
C ALA A 178 -3.01 -7.37 -4.54
N ILE A 179 -2.22 -6.34 -4.84
CA ILE A 179 -1.27 -5.75 -3.88
C ILE A 179 -2.02 -5.13 -2.70
N GLY A 180 -3.06 -4.36 -2.99
CA GLY A 180 -3.94 -3.77 -1.99
C GLY A 180 -4.55 -4.81 -1.05
N PHE A 181 -4.96 -5.96 -1.59
CA PHE A 181 -5.44 -7.11 -0.84
C PHE A 181 -4.37 -7.67 0.11
N ALA A 182 -3.16 -7.89 -0.40
CA ALA A 182 -2.06 -8.42 0.40
C ALA A 182 -1.71 -7.50 1.59
N PHE A 183 -1.59 -6.19 1.38
CA PHE A 183 -1.37 -5.21 2.45
C PHE A 183 -2.52 -5.19 3.46
N ALA A 184 -3.76 -5.26 2.99
CA ALA A 184 -4.93 -5.30 3.87
C ALA A 184 -4.93 -6.56 4.75
N VAL A 185 -4.54 -7.72 4.20
CA VAL A 185 -4.43 -8.97 4.95
C VAL A 185 -3.32 -8.89 6.00
N ILE A 186 -2.15 -8.37 5.65
CA ILE A 186 -1.05 -8.17 6.60
C ILE A 186 -1.54 -7.32 7.78
N TYR A 187 -2.16 -6.19 7.49
CA TYR A 187 -2.63 -5.27 8.53
C TYR A 187 -3.74 -5.88 9.39
N VAL A 188 -4.74 -6.53 8.79
CA VAL A 188 -5.86 -7.14 9.53
C VAL A 188 -5.43 -8.29 10.43
N LYS A 189 -4.39 -9.02 10.04
CA LYS A 189 -3.88 -10.18 10.79
C LYS A 189 -2.92 -9.81 11.90
N SER A 190 -2.14 -8.75 11.73
CA SER A 190 -1.08 -8.37 12.66
C SER A 190 -1.39 -7.09 13.46
N GLY A 191 -2.15 -6.15 12.89
CA GLY A 191 -2.26 -4.78 13.37
C GLY A 191 -0.99 -3.96 13.16
N ASN A 192 -0.03 -4.46 12.38
CA ASN A 192 1.24 -3.82 12.09
C ASN A 192 1.11 -3.01 10.80
N ILE A 193 1.21 -1.69 10.88
CA ILE A 193 1.15 -0.81 9.72
C ILE A 193 2.52 -0.55 9.10
N VAL A 194 3.58 -0.70 9.90
CA VAL A 194 4.95 -0.40 9.46
C VAL A 194 5.40 -1.39 8.38
N LEU A 195 5.06 -2.67 8.53
CA LEU A 195 5.44 -3.65 7.52
C LEU A 195 4.78 -3.39 6.15
N PRO A 196 3.46 -3.18 6.02
CA PRO A 196 2.87 -2.73 4.75
C PRO A 196 3.56 -1.48 4.18
N MET A 197 3.86 -0.45 5.00
CA MET A 197 4.58 0.75 4.53
C MET A 197 5.95 0.40 3.93
N VAL A 198 6.72 -0.46 4.59
CA VAL A 198 8.04 -0.88 4.11
C VAL A 198 7.92 -1.73 2.84
N LEU A 199 7.01 -2.70 2.81
CA LEU A 199 6.80 -3.55 1.64
C LEU A 199 6.31 -2.73 0.44
N HIS A 200 5.43 -1.74 0.67
CA HIS A 200 4.95 -0.83 -0.36
C HIS A 200 6.10 0.03 -0.92
N PHE A 201 6.90 0.62 -0.03
CA PHE A 201 8.09 1.36 -0.46
C PHE A 201 9.03 0.48 -1.31
N VAL A 202 9.36 -0.73 -0.86
CA VAL A 202 10.27 -1.63 -1.58
C VAL A 202 9.66 -2.05 -2.93
N TYR A 203 8.36 -2.34 -2.97
CA TYR A 203 7.63 -2.65 -4.18
C TYR A 203 7.75 -1.52 -5.21
N ASP A 204 7.36 -0.33 -4.83
CA ASP A 204 7.38 0.84 -5.71
C ASP A 204 8.80 1.21 -6.14
N PHE A 205 9.75 1.16 -5.20
CA PHE A 205 11.17 1.40 -5.47
C PHE A 205 11.68 0.48 -6.59
N LEU A 206 11.43 -0.82 -6.47
CA LEU A 206 11.88 -1.80 -7.45
C LEU A 206 11.24 -1.58 -8.83
N ILE A 207 9.92 -1.35 -8.88
CA ILE A 207 9.22 -1.06 -10.14
C ILE A 207 9.75 0.22 -10.80
N LYS A 208 9.98 1.29 -10.00
CA LYS A 208 10.54 2.53 -10.55
C LYS A 208 11.98 2.34 -11.05
N MET A 209 12.79 1.51 -10.37
CA MET A 209 14.13 1.17 -10.84
C MET A 209 14.10 0.39 -12.15
N VAL A 210 13.22 -0.61 -12.27
CA VAL A 210 13.03 -1.38 -13.52
C VAL A 210 12.70 -0.47 -14.70
N ALA A 211 11.90 0.58 -14.50
CA ALA A 211 11.55 1.54 -15.55
C ALA A 211 12.75 2.32 -16.13
N PHE A 212 13.89 2.36 -15.45
CA PHE A 212 15.13 2.98 -15.93
C PHE A 212 16.12 2.00 -16.56
N VAL A 213 15.86 0.69 -16.47
CA VAL A 213 16.70 -0.33 -17.07
C VAL A 213 16.44 -0.37 -18.57
N GLN A 214 17.50 -0.17 -19.38
CA GLN A 214 17.40 -0.34 -20.81
C GLN A 214 17.54 -1.83 -21.16
N TRP A 215 16.42 -2.48 -21.42
CA TRP A 215 16.41 -3.88 -21.79
C TRP A 215 16.86 -4.09 -23.25
N ARG A 216 17.89 -4.90 -23.43
CA ARG A 216 18.17 -5.46 -24.76
C ARG A 216 17.32 -6.73 -24.94
N PRO A 217 16.82 -6.99 -26.16
CA PRO A 217 16.14 -8.25 -26.48
C PRO A 217 17.01 -9.44 -26.04
N ASN A 218 16.54 -10.17 -25.03
CA ASN A 218 17.25 -11.29 -24.44
C ASN A 218 16.20 -12.35 -24.07
N PRO A 219 16.39 -13.64 -24.45
CA PRO A 219 15.45 -14.72 -24.10
C PRO A 219 15.15 -14.81 -22.60
N VAL A 220 16.15 -14.54 -21.75
CA VAL A 220 15.98 -14.53 -20.28
C VAL A 220 15.03 -13.40 -19.84
N TYR A 221 15.12 -12.24 -20.47
CA TYR A 221 14.23 -11.12 -20.19
C TYR A 221 12.77 -11.45 -20.52
N TYR A 222 12.50 -11.98 -21.71
CA TYR A 222 11.14 -12.36 -22.10
C TYR A 222 10.56 -13.41 -21.16
N GLY A 223 11.32 -14.44 -20.83
CA GLY A 223 10.90 -15.43 -19.84
C GLY A 223 10.63 -14.85 -18.46
N LEU A 224 11.39 -13.81 -18.04
CA LEU A 224 11.14 -13.10 -16.78
C LEU A 224 9.89 -12.22 -16.84
N CYS A 225 9.62 -11.56 -17.98
CA CYS A 225 8.38 -10.77 -18.14
C CYS A 225 7.14 -11.65 -17.99
N ASP A 226 7.14 -12.83 -18.58
CA ASP A 226 6.03 -13.79 -18.46
C ASP A 226 5.81 -14.27 -17.01
N CYS A 227 6.84 -14.21 -16.16
CA CYS A 227 6.74 -14.58 -14.75
C CYS A 227 6.13 -13.48 -13.86
N SER A 228 5.97 -12.23 -14.34
CA SER A 228 5.42 -11.14 -13.50
C SER A 228 4.01 -11.45 -13.03
N ASP A 229 3.16 -11.91 -13.93
CA ASP A 229 1.76 -12.23 -13.63
C ASP A 229 1.67 -13.40 -12.65
N ILE A 230 2.55 -14.38 -12.78
CA ILE A 230 2.65 -15.51 -11.84
C ILE A 230 3.00 -14.98 -10.44
N ALA A 231 3.91 -14.02 -10.32
CA ALA A 231 4.28 -13.45 -9.03
C ALA A 231 3.10 -12.72 -8.36
N TYR A 232 2.28 -11.97 -9.12
CA TYR A 232 1.04 -11.35 -8.60
C TYR A 232 0.03 -12.41 -8.12
N VAL A 233 -0.21 -13.44 -8.94
CA VAL A 233 -1.16 -14.52 -8.60
C VAL A 233 -0.69 -15.27 -7.33
N VAL A 234 0.58 -15.64 -7.26
CA VAL A 234 1.15 -16.35 -6.10
C VAL A 234 1.06 -15.49 -4.84
N MET A 235 1.41 -14.21 -4.91
CA MET A 235 1.28 -13.28 -3.79
C MET A 235 -0.18 -13.18 -3.31
N PHE A 236 -1.13 -13.03 -4.24
CA PHE A 236 -2.55 -12.99 -3.92
C PHE A 236 -3.03 -14.28 -3.26
N MET A 237 -2.68 -15.45 -3.82
CA MET A 237 -3.07 -16.75 -3.29
C MET A 237 -2.50 -17.01 -1.89
N ILE A 238 -1.24 -16.67 -1.64
CA ILE A 238 -0.64 -16.78 -0.31
C ILE A 238 -1.40 -15.88 0.68
N SER A 239 -1.69 -14.64 0.30
CA SER A 239 -2.45 -13.70 1.14
C SER A 239 -3.87 -14.21 1.41
N LEU A 240 -4.53 -14.80 0.42
CA LEU A 240 -5.86 -15.42 0.56
C LEU A 240 -5.84 -16.59 1.55
N VAL A 241 -4.84 -17.46 1.44
CA VAL A 241 -4.65 -18.57 2.42
C VAL A 241 -4.50 -18.00 3.83
N PHE A 242 -3.67 -16.96 4.01
CA PHE A 242 -3.52 -16.32 5.32
C PHE A 242 -4.79 -15.63 5.80
N LEU A 243 -5.60 -15.05 4.92
CA LEU A 243 -6.88 -14.47 5.32
C LEU A 243 -7.82 -15.53 5.87
N ILE A 244 -7.91 -16.68 5.22
CA ILE A 244 -8.80 -17.79 5.60
C ILE A 244 -8.25 -18.54 6.81
N TYR A 245 -6.93 -18.77 6.84
CA TYR A 245 -6.29 -19.50 7.93
C TYR A 245 -6.34 -18.70 9.23
N THR A 246 -7.13 -19.23 10.17
CA THR A 246 -7.15 -18.73 11.54
C THR A 246 -6.35 -19.72 12.40
N PRO A 247 -5.13 -19.36 12.85
CA PRO A 247 -4.40 -20.25 13.75
C PRO A 247 -5.28 -20.51 14.99
N ARG A 248 -5.48 -21.77 15.33
CA ARG A 248 -6.16 -22.14 16.59
C ARG A 248 -5.39 -21.47 17.71
N ARG A 249 -6.03 -20.54 18.43
CA ARG A 249 -5.47 -20.01 19.68
C ARG A 249 -5.11 -21.22 20.54
N ALA A 250 -3.83 -21.37 20.86
CA ALA A 250 -3.42 -22.30 21.91
C ALA A 250 -4.30 -21.97 23.12
N LYS A 251 -5.16 -22.92 23.53
CA LYS A 251 -5.91 -22.79 24.77
C LYS A 251 -4.85 -22.60 25.85
N ASN A 252 -4.74 -21.37 26.38
CA ASN A 252 -3.97 -21.16 27.59
C ASN A 252 -4.52 -22.15 28.59
N LYS A 253 -3.76 -23.22 28.88
CA LYS A 253 -3.95 -24.03 30.05
C LYS A 253 -3.63 -23.14 31.22
N THR A 254 -4.62 -22.43 31.72
CA THR A 254 -4.59 -21.89 33.10
C THR A 254 -4.46 -23.08 34.01
N LYS A 255 -3.24 -23.27 34.53
CA LYS A 255 -3.01 -24.01 35.79
C LYS A 255 -3.13 -23.02 36.94
#